data_3389dd92e32a6c1922f7e59361facab4
#
_entry.id   3389dd92e32a6c1922f7e59361facab4
#
_cell.length_a   1.000
_cell.length_b   1.000
_cell.length_c   1.000
_cell.angle_alpha   90.00
_cell.angle_beta   90.00
_cell.angle_gamma   90.00
#
_symmetry.space_group_name_H-M   'P 1'
#
loop_
_entity.id
_entity.type
_entity.pdbx_description
1 polymer ?
#
loop_
_entity_poly.entity_id
_entity_poly.type
_entity_poly.pdbx_seq_one_letter_code
_entity_poly.pdbx_strand_id
1 'polypeptide(L)'
;MTLVILTILILACVLIATENVTKVNRAAVAIFAGTVGWVLYICFGMDFVTSEHSADYTRFLNFSEMESTSTSVKYFISRHIFLPQVGRAAEIVMFLLATMTIVEILNNNGCFDFVRQLLRTRSSKKMLWTLAIVTFLISINLDNLTTTVMMLTMMHGIIPSRRQRMVYGSAILVAANCGGALTVIGNPEGLVLWNSGAVTATVFSFSLLLPCLAAWLIPTLLMQRMLPERVETEWIVMPFRGDDTRLNKWQRLLMLLVGIGGLWFIPTFHNITKLSPFLGALCVLSVLWIVNEIFNRKLMNMDAMVERRTPRVLQYGVIQMILFVMGMILAVGVVKETGAFYDLSSWMGTSEEHPNVWLHGVAAGVLSMVLDNFATAMNFFSLHDVMGLGDPTYVMDSVYNTNGLYWQVIAYCVMAGGNVLGIGTISGLALMKMEHMRMGWFFRNIGWKALVGGVAGLVILWLSHTLMGRAVYLMI
;
A
#
# COMPACT_ATOMS: atom_id res chain seq x y z
N MET A 1 1.96 -29.08 13.17
CA MET A 1 1.89 -28.52 11.82
C MET A 1 1.89 -26.99 11.79
N THR A 2 1.25 -26.32 12.72
CA THR A 2 1.30 -24.86 12.88
C THR A 2 2.71 -24.29 12.77
N LEU A 3 3.69 -24.87 13.49
CA LEU A 3 5.10 -24.44 13.41
C LEU A 3 5.70 -24.56 12.00
N VAL A 4 5.30 -25.55 11.21
CA VAL A 4 5.81 -25.71 9.83
C VAL A 4 5.27 -24.60 8.95
N ILE A 5 3.96 -24.31 9.00
CA ILE A 5 3.33 -23.24 8.22
C ILE A 5 3.90 -21.87 8.64
N LEU A 6 4.06 -21.63 9.94
CA LEU A 6 4.67 -20.43 10.47
C LEU A 6 6.14 -20.28 10.00
N THR A 7 6.91 -21.38 10.01
CA THR A 7 8.30 -21.37 9.53
C THR A 7 8.38 -21.02 8.04
N ILE A 8 7.45 -21.52 7.22
CA ILE A 8 7.35 -21.15 5.79
C ILE A 8 7.11 -19.64 5.64
N LEU A 9 6.20 -19.05 6.43
CA LEU A 9 5.96 -17.60 6.40
C LEU A 9 7.21 -16.81 6.82
N ILE A 10 7.88 -17.22 7.90
CA ILE A 10 9.10 -16.55 8.38
C ILE A 10 10.20 -16.63 7.30
N LEU A 11 10.43 -17.80 6.71
CA LEU A 11 11.40 -17.95 5.63
C LEU A 11 11.02 -17.10 4.41
N ALA A 12 9.74 -17.03 4.06
CA ALA A 12 9.25 -16.16 3.00
C ALA A 12 9.55 -14.67 3.32
N CYS A 13 9.27 -14.21 4.54
CA CYS A 13 9.60 -12.86 4.97
C CYS A 13 11.10 -12.58 4.88
N VAL A 14 11.96 -13.50 5.29
CA VAL A 14 13.42 -13.37 5.16
C VAL A 14 13.86 -13.29 3.69
N LEU A 15 13.30 -14.12 2.81
CA LEU A 15 13.61 -14.08 1.38
C LEU A 15 13.11 -12.79 0.71
N ILE A 16 11.94 -12.28 1.11
CA ILE A 16 11.40 -10.99 0.64
C ILE A 16 12.33 -9.85 1.09
N ALA A 17 12.73 -9.83 2.36
CA ALA A 17 13.65 -8.83 2.89
C ALA A 17 15.03 -8.84 2.21
N THR A 18 15.48 -10.03 1.79
CA THR A 18 16.78 -10.24 1.13
C THR A 18 16.70 -10.27 -0.40
N GLU A 19 15.61 -9.85 -1.03
CA GLU A 19 15.43 -9.83 -2.50
C GLU A 19 16.60 -9.15 -3.22
N ASN A 20 17.14 -8.07 -2.64
CA ASN A 20 18.27 -7.34 -3.23
C ASN A 20 19.56 -8.17 -3.32
N VAL A 21 19.75 -9.13 -2.41
CA VAL A 21 20.92 -10.01 -2.33
C VAL A 21 20.64 -11.31 -3.11
N THR A 22 19.53 -11.94 -2.84
CA THR A 22 19.18 -13.26 -3.40
C THR A 22 18.73 -13.18 -4.85
N LYS A 23 18.25 -12.00 -5.30
CA LYS A 23 17.62 -11.77 -6.62
C LYS A 23 16.37 -12.63 -6.87
N VAL A 24 15.83 -13.24 -5.82
CA VAL A 24 14.57 -13.99 -5.90
C VAL A 24 13.42 -13.00 -5.83
N ASN A 25 12.45 -13.15 -6.75
CA ASN A 25 11.32 -12.24 -6.85
C ASN A 25 10.37 -12.43 -5.65
N ARG A 26 10.07 -11.34 -4.94
CA ARG A 26 9.18 -11.33 -3.76
C ARG A 26 7.77 -11.88 -4.06
N ALA A 27 7.22 -11.62 -5.26
CA ALA A 27 5.91 -12.13 -5.62
C ALA A 27 5.90 -13.66 -5.73
N ALA A 28 6.95 -14.25 -6.33
CA ALA A 28 7.08 -15.70 -6.41
C ALA A 28 7.19 -16.34 -5.01
N VAL A 29 7.95 -15.71 -4.11
CA VAL A 29 8.10 -16.18 -2.71
C VAL A 29 6.76 -16.12 -1.97
N ALA A 30 6.03 -15.00 -2.07
CA ALA A 30 4.75 -14.83 -1.42
C ALA A 30 3.69 -15.83 -1.92
N ILE A 31 3.59 -16.02 -3.25
CA ILE A 31 2.68 -17.01 -3.85
C ILE A 31 3.05 -18.41 -3.39
N PHE A 32 4.33 -18.76 -3.41
CA PHE A 32 4.79 -20.08 -2.95
C PHE A 32 4.39 -20.32 -1.49
N ALA A 33 4.66 -19.36 -0.59
CA ALA A 33 4.31 -19.47 0.82
C ALA A 33 2.79 -19.61 1.02
N GLY A 34 1.98 -18.81 0.32
CA GLY A 34 0.53 -18.90 0.36
C GLY A 34 0.00 -20.23 -0.16
N THR A 35 0.44 -20.66 -1.33
CA THR A 35 -0.06 -21.91 -1.95
C THR A 35 0.35 -23.15 -1.15
N VAL A 36 1.62 -23.25 -0.77
CA VAL A 36 2.10 -24.39 0.03
C VAL A 36 1.45 -24.39 1.42
N GLY A 37 1.31 -23.22 2.05
CA GLY A 37 0.64 -23.09 3.34
C GLY A 37 -0.80 -23.63 3.30
N TRP A 38 -1.60 -23.25 2.31
CA TRP A 38 -2.98 -23.75 2.15
C TRP A 38 -3.05 -25.24 1.82
N VAL A 39 -2.11 -25.75 1.02
CA VAL A 39 -2.04 -27.21 0.76
C VAL A 39 -1.75 -27.97 2.05
N LEU A 40 -0.81 -27.50 2.86
CA LEU A 40 -0.52 -28.11 4.16
C LEU A 40 -1.72 -27.99 5.11
N TYR A 41 -2.38 -26.83 5.16
CA TYR A 41 -3.56 -26.62 5.99
C TYR A 41 -4.69 -27.61 5.64
N ILE A 42 -4.96 -27.87 4.37
CA ILE A 42 -5.96 -28.86 3.93
C ILE A 42 -5.52 -30.28 4.25
N CYS A 43 -4.23 -30.62 4.13
CA CYS A 43 -3.71 -31.95 4.42
C CYS A 43 -3.88 -32.34 5.90
N PHE A 44 -3.74 -31.36 6.80
CA PHE A 44 -3.88 -31.54 8.26
C PHE A 44 -5.16 -30.91 8.80
N GLY A 45 -6.17 -30.72 7.95
CA GLY A 45 -7.34 -29.92 8.21
C GLY A 45 -8.21 -30.38 9.38
N MET A 46 -8.18 -31.66 9.72
CA MET A 46 -8.95 -32.19 10.85
C MET A 46 -8.50 -31.50 12.15
N ASP A 47 -7.20 -31.45 12.40
CA ASP A 47 -6.63 -30.86 13.63
C ASP A 47 -6.98 -29.37 13.74
N PHE A 48 -6.87 -28.60 12.65
CA PHE A 48 -7.15 -27.17 12.61
C PHE A 48 -8.64 -26.86 12.76
N VAL A 49 -9.51 -27.61 12.05
CA VAL A 49 -10.96 -27.37 12.10
C VAL A 49 -11.53 -27.72 13.48
N THR A 50 -11.00 -28.75 14.13
CA THR A 50 -11.45 -29.14 15.48
C THR A 50 -10.94 -28.19 16.56
N SER A 51 -9.78 -27.55 16.40
CA SER A 51 -9.27 -26.57 17.36
C SER A 51 -9.93 -25.21 17.19
N GLU A 52 -9.90 -24.65 15.98
CA GLU A 52 -10.25 -23.24 15.74
C GLU A 52 -11.72 -23.05 15.29
N HIS A 53 -12.31 -24.02 14.58
CA HIS A 53 -13.63 -23.89 13.95
C HIS A 53 -14.63 -24.97 14.38
N SER A 54 -14.49 -25.54 15.58
CA SER A 54 -15.31 -26.65 16.04
C SER A 54 -16.82 -26.38 16.00
N ALA A 55 -17.25 -25.19 16.43
CA ALA A 55 -18.66 -24.81 16.46
C ALA A 55 -19.28 -24.68 15.07
N ASP A 56 -18.56 -24.02 14.14
CA ASP A 56 -19.03 -23.79 12.79
C ASP A 56 -19.00 -25.08 11.96
N TYR A 57 -18.00 -25.92 12.19
CA TYR A 57 -17.93 -27.24 11.56
C TYR A 57 -19.06 -28.15 12.01
N THR A 58 -19.39 -28.14 13.30
CA THR A 58 -20.53 -28.91 13.83
C THR A 58 -21.86 -28.42 13.23
N ARG A 59 -22.04 -27.10 13.09
CA ARG A 59 -23.24 -26.55 12.41
C ARG A 59 -23.29 -26.97 10.94
N PHE A 60 -22.14 -26.94 10.25
CA PHE A 60 -22.05 -27.38 8.85
C PHE A 60 -22.42 -28.86 8.71
N LEU A 61 -21.91 -29.75 9.55
CA LEU A 61 -22.23 -31.20 9.53
C LEU A 61 -23.73 -31.43 9.74
N ASN A 62 -24.32 -30.78 10.72
CA ASN A 62 -25.75 -30.86 11.02
C ASN A 62 -26.62 -30.36 9.85
N PHE A 63 -26.23 -29.26 9.22
CA PHE A 63 -26.97 -28.67 8.09
C PHE A 63 -26.85 -29.51 6.81
N SER A 64 -25.68 -30.12 6.58
CA SER A 64 -25.38 -30.91 5.38
C SER A 64 -25.73 -32.39 5.52
N GLU A 65 -26.21 -32.82 6.71
CA GLU A 65 -26.46 -34.23 7.04
C GLU A 65 -25.25 -35.15 6.73
N MET A 66 -24.02 -34.63 6.92
CA MET A 66 -22.78 -35.34 6.62
C MET A 66 -22.13 -35.86 7.90
N GLU A 67 -21.51 -37.05 7.79
CA GLU A 67 -20.62 -37.54 8.83
C GLU A 67 -19.26 -36.80 8.83
N SER A 68 -18.64 -36.75 10.00
CA SER A 68 -17.31 -36.17 10.14
C SER A 68 -16.25 -37.09 9.52
N THR A 69 -15.88 -36.80 8.30
CA THR A 69 -14.89 -37.54 7.51
C THR A 69 -13.80 -36.58 7.00
N SER A 70 -12.65 -37.15 6.59
CA SER A 70 -11.60 -36.34 5.95
C SER A 70 -12.11 -35.55 4.73
N THR A 71 -13.08 -36.07 4.02
CA THR A 71 -13.69 -35.44 2.83
C THR A 71 -14.58 -34.26 3.24
N SER A 72 -15.43 -34.43 4.29
CA SER A 72 -16.27 -33.34 4.80
C SER A 72 -15.46 -32.20 5.38
N VAL A 73 -14.33 -32.48 6.06
CA VAL A 73 -13.39 -31.47 6.53
C VAL A 73 -12.77 -30.68 5.36
N LYS A 74 -12.27 -31.35 4.34
CA LYS A 74 -11.72 -30.71 3.13
C LYS A 74 -12.76 -29.84 2.42
N TYR A 75 -14.00 -30.31 2.37
CA TYR A 75 -15.10 -29.56 1.77
C TYR A 75 -15.44 -28.30 2.61
N PHE A 76 -15.49 -28.44 3.94
CA PHE A 76 -15.68 -27.31 4.85
C PHE A 76 -14.57 -26.26 4.68
N ILE A 77 -13.30 -26.67 4.75
CA ILE A 77 -12.15 -25.77 4.56
C ILE A 77 -12.24 -25.03 3.23
N SER A 78 -12.50 -25.77 2.13
CA SER A 78 -12.50 -25.14 0.81
C SER A 78 -13.60 -24.10 0.63
N ARG A 79 -14.80 -24.35 1.20
CA ARG A 79 -15.97 -23.49 1.02
C ARG A 79 -16.12 -22.41 2.08
N HIS A 80 -15.82 -22.72 3.33
CA HIS A 80 -16.13 -21.84 4.46
C HIS A 80 -14.92 -21.09 5.00
N ILE A 81 -13.69 -21.56 4.70
CA ILE A 81 -12.46 -20.89 5.15
C ILE A 81 -11.69 -20.31 3.96
N PHE A 82 -11.30 -21.16 2.99
CA PHE A 82 -10.43 -20.75 1.89
C PHE A 82 -11.12 -19.79 0.91
N LEU A 83 -12.33 -20.13 0.46
CA LEU A 83 -13.03 -19.29 -0.54
C LEU A 83 -13.31 -17.87 -0.07
N PRO A 84 -13.78 -17.62 1.18
CA PRO A 84 -13.89 -16.25 1.72
C PRO A 84 -12.56 -15.52 1.77
N GLN A 85 -11.47 -16.21 2.09
CA GLN A 85 -10.13 -15.61 2.13
C GLN A 85 -9.66 -15.21 0.71
N VAL A 86 -9.88 -16.07 -0.28
CA VAL A 86 -9.61 -15.74 -1.70
C VAL A 86 -10.49 -14.57 -2.15
N GLY A 87 -11.77 -14.53 -1.74
CA GLY A 87 -12.68 -13.43 -2.02
C GLY A 87 -12.14 -12.09 -1.54
N ARG A 88 -11.72 -12.01 -0.28
CA ARG A 88 -11.09 -10.80 0.30
C ARG A 88 -9.82 -10.38 -0.45
N ALA A 89 -8.96 -11.35 -0.78
CA ALA A 89 -7.77 -11.09 -1.56
C ALA A 89 -8.09 -10.57 -2.98
N ALA A 90 -9.09 -11.17 -3.63
CA ALA A 90 -9.53 -10.78 -4.97
C ALA A 90 -10.10 -9.35 -5.00
N GLU A 91 -10.86 -8.93 -3.99
CA GLU A 91 -11.38 -7.56 -3.87
C GLU A 91 -10.24 -6.53 -3.87
N ILE A 92 -9.19 -6.77 -3.08
CA ILE A 92 -8.02 -5.89 -2.98
C ILE A 92 -7.25 -5.88 -4.30
N VAL A 93 -7.03 -7.03 -4.91
CA VAL A 93 -6.36 -7.18 -6.21
C VAL A 93 -7.13 -6.45 -7.31
N MET A 94 -8.45 -6.61 -7.38
CA MET A 94 -9.28 -5.93 -8.37
C MET A 94 -9.30 -4.41 -8.17
N PHE A 95 -9.30 -3.94 -6.94
CA PHE A 95 -9.17 -2.52 -6.65
C PHE A 95 -7.83 -1.96 -7.17
N LEU A 96 -6.71 -2.61 -6.83
CA LEU A 96 -5.38 -2.20 -7.28
C LEU A 96 -5.27 -2.24 -8.80
N LEU A 97 -5.79 -3.28 -9.44
CA LEU A 97 -5.80 -3.39 -10.90
C LEU A 97 -6.56 -2.22 -11.54
N ALA A 98 -7.74 -1.89 -11.01
CA ALA A 98 -8.55 -0.79 -11.52
C ALA A 98 -7.85 0.57 -11.34
N THR A 99 -7.35 0.87 -10.15
CA THR A 99 -6.70 2.15 -9.86
C THR A 99 -5.41 2.33 -10.65
N MET A 100 -4.57 1.29 -10.76
CA MET A 100 -3.34 1.34 -11.56
C MET A 100 -3.65 1.51 -13.05
N THR A 101 -4.72 0.89 -13.57
CA THR A 101 -5.14 1.08 -14.96
C THR A 101 -5.65 2.49 -15.20
N ILE A 102 -6.40 3.08 -14.26
CA ILE A 102 -6.83 4.49 -14.33
C ILE A 102 -5.60 5.40 -14.47
N VAL A 103 -4.58 5.21 -13.62
CA VAL A 103 -3.36 6.00 -13.65
C VAL A 103 -2.62 5.84 -14.97
N GLU A 104 -2.54 4.62 -15.49
CA GLU A 104 -1.89 4.35 -16.76
C GLU A 104 -2.61 5.05 -17.93
N ILE A 105 -3.94 5.00 -17.97
CA ILE A 105 -4.74 5.73 -18.99
C ILE A 105 -4.45 7.23 -18.91
N LEU A 106 -4.45 7.82 -17.70
CA LEU A 106 -4.16 9.24 -17.51
C LEU A 106 -2.73 9.61 -17.94
N ASN A 107 -1.75 8.79 -17.57
CA ASN A 107 -0.35 9.02 -17.91
C ASN A 107 -0.10 8.88 -19.42
N ASN A 108 -0.69 7.88 -20.08
CA ASN A 108 -0.55 7.67 -21.52
C ASN A 108 -1.17 8.81 -22.36
N ASN A 109 -2.17 9.49 -21.81
CA ASN A 109 -2.81 10.64 -22.44
C ASN A 109 -2.15 11.99 -22.06
N GLY A 110 -1.02 11.97 -21.34
CA GLY A 110 -0.29 13.17 -20.96
C GLY A 110 -1.07 14.08 -20.00
N CYS A 111 -1.98 13.50 -19.20
CA CYS A 111 -2.77 14.27 -18.24
C CYS A 111 -1.91 14.89 -17.13
N PHE A 112 -0.71 14.34 -16.87
CA PHE A 112 0.25 14.84 -15.89
C PHE A 112 1.33 15.77 -16.47
N ASP A 113 1.28 16.13 -17.76
CA ASP A 113 2.28 17.00 -18.40
C ASP A 113 2.40 18.39 -17.79
N PHE A 114 1.35 18.87 -17.11
CA PHE A 114 1.39 20.12 -16.38
C PHE A 114 2.46 20.11 -15.27
N VAL A 115 2.77 18.97 -14.69
CA VAL A 115 3.80 18.82 -13.65
C VAL A 115 5.16 19.25 -14.19
N ARG A 116 5.49 18.91 -15.44
CA ARG A 116 6.75 19.35 -16.08
C ARG A 116 6.85 20.87 -16.21
N GLN A 117 5.73 21.55 -16.47
CA GLN A 117 5.73 23.01 -16.57
C GLN A 117 6.03 23.63 -15.20
N LEU A 118 5.53 23.02 -14.11
CA LEU A 118 5.84 23.44 -12.75
C LEU A 118 7.31 23.24 -12.36
N LEU A 119 7.98 22.27 -13.00
CA LEU A 119 9.40 21.96 -12.74
C LEU A 119 10.37 22.88 -13.49
N ARG A 120 9.89 23.85 -14.28
CA ARG A 120 10.72 24.85 -14.97
C ARG A 120 11.31 25.88 -14.02
N THR A 121 12.29 25.48 -13.20
CA THR A 121 12.98 26.38 -12.27
C THR A 121 14.48 26.09 -12.26
N ARG A 122 15.30 27.13 -12.02
CA ARG A 122 16.74 27.01 -11.84
C ARG A 122 17.16 26.97 -10.36
N SER A 123 16.24 27.19 -9.45
CA SER A 123 16.50 27.13 -8.02
C SER A 123 16.34 25.71 -7.49
N SER A 124 17.40 25.15 -6.91
CA SER A 124 17.38 23.78 -6.33
C SER A 124 16.32 23.64 -5.24
N LYS A 125 16.16 24.66 -4.40
CA LYS A 125 15.15 24.66 -3.33
C LYS A 125 13.74 24.62 -3.88
N LYS A 126 13.45 25.49 -4.88
CA LYS A 126 12.11 25.49 -5.52
C LYS A 126 11.84 24.16 -6.22
N MET A 127 12.84 23.58 -6.91
CA MET A 127 12.73 22.28 -7.56
C MET A 127 12.38 21.18 -6.54
N LEU A 128 13.12 21.13 -5.40
CA LEU A 128 12.89 20.13 -4.35
C LEU A 128 11.45 20.21 -3.81
N TRP A 129 11.03 21.39 -3.43
CA TRP A 129 9.69 21.59 -2.86
C TRP A 129 8.58 21.33 -3.87
N THR A 130 8.76 21.76 -5.12
CA THR A 130 7.77 21.47 -6.17
C THR A 130 7.65 19.97 -6.40
N LEU A 131 8.77 19.24 -6.53
CA LEU A 131 8.77 17.79 -6.68
C LEU A 131 8.10 17.12 -5.46
N ALA A 132 8.49 17.50 -4.25
CA ALA A 132 7.97 16.89 -3.03
C ALA A 132 6.46 17.17 -2.82
N ILE A 133 6.00 18.42 -3.02
CA ILE A 133 4.59 18.77 -2.87
C ILE A 133 3.73 18.08 -3.92
N VAL A 134 4.14 18.12 -5.19
CA VAL A 134 3.38 17.50 -6.28
C VAL A 134 3.32 16.00 -6.08
N THR A 135 4.43 15.36 -5.70
CA THR A 135 4.46 13.93 -5.41
C THR A 135 3.53 13.56 -4.26
N PHE A 136 3.59 14.31 -3.17
CA PHE A 136 2.72 14.08 -2.01
C PHE A 136 1.24 14.15 -2.41
N LEU A 137 0.83 15.22 -3.10
CA LEU A 137 -0.57 15.43 -3.53
C LEU A 137 -1.04 14.36 -4.52
N ILE A 138 -0.19 13.94 -5.44
CA ILE A 138 -0.52 12.87 -6.39
C ILE A 138 -0.66 11.54 -5.64
N SER A 139 0.25 11.23 -4.71
CA SER A 139 0.27 9.95 -3.98
C SER A 139 -0.89 9.80 -2.98
N ILE A 140 -1.55 10.88 -2.58
CA ILE A 140 -2.81 10.81 -1.80
C ILE A 140 -3.87 9.97 -2.53
N ASN A 141 -3.88 10.00 -3.86
CA ASN A 141 -4.89 9.38 -4.70
C ASN A 141 -4.40 8.20 -5.51
N LEU A 142 -3.11 8.19 -5.78
CA LEU A 142 -2.45 7.19 -6.60
C LEU A 142 -1.50 6.38 -5.72
N ASP A 143 -1.39 5.12 -6.06
CA ASP A 143 -0.43 4.22 -5.43
C ASP A 143 1.00 4.83 -5.38
N ASN A 144 1.65 4.64 -4.25
CA ASN A 144 2.98 5.20 -3.96
C ASN A 144 4.06 4.70 -4.93
N LEU A 145 3.99 3.46 -5.42
CA LEU A 145 4.93 2.92 -6.41
C LEU A 145 4.79 3.64 -7.75
N THR A 146 3.57 3.68 -8.28
CA THR A 146 3.28 4.31 -9.57
C THR A 146 3.64 5.79 -9.56
N THR A 147 3.25 6.49 -8.49
CA THR A 147 3.60 7.90 -8.28
C THR A 147 5.11 8.11 -8.23
N THR A 148 5.84 7.27 -7.48
CA THR A 148 7.30 7.37 -7.37
C THR A 148 7.96 7.17 -8.74
N VAL A 149 7.62 6.09 -9.45
CA VAL A 149 8.23 5.78 -10.77
C VAL A 149 7.92 6.87 -11.79
N MET A 150 6.69 7.39 -11.81
CA MET A 150 6.30 8.49 -12.70
C MET A 150 7.14 9.75 -12.42
N MET A 151 7.22 10.17 -11.16
CA MET A 151 7.96 11.37 -10.77
C MET A 151 9.47 11.22 -10.95
N LEU A 152 10.04 10.04 -10.67
CA LEU A 152 11.44 9.74 -10.95
C LEU A 152 11.75 9.81 -12.44
N THR A 153 10.87 9.27 -13.28
CA THR A 153 11.05 9.32 -14.74
C THR A 153 11.01 10.76 -15.25
N MET A 154 10.09 11.59 -14.75
CA MET A 154 10.04 13.02 -15.08
C MET A 154 11.30 13.76 -14.64
N MET A 155 11.76 13.51 -13.41
CA MET A 155 12.98 14.10 -12.85
C MET A 155 14.21 13.70 -13.65
N HIS A 156 14.30 12.44 -14.08
CA HIS A 156 15.43 11.91 -14.85
C HIS A 156 15.61 12.61 -16.21
N GLY A 157 14.52 13.02 -16.84
CA GLY A 157 14.53 13.79 -18.07
C GLY A 157 14.89 15.28 -17.92
N ILE A 158 15.00 15.79 -16.68
CA ILE A 158 15.24 17.22 -16.41
C ILE A 158 16.60 17.46 -15.75
N ILE A 159 17.05 16.56 -14.89
CA ILE A 159 18.25 16.72 -14.04
C ILE A 159 19.35 15.78 -14.50
N PRO A 160 20.43 16.28 -15.13
CA PRO A 160 21.53 15.43 -15.63
C PRO A 160 22.39 14.88 -14.49
N SER A 161 22.59 15.65 -13.42
CA SER A 161 23.47 15.29 -12.32
C SER A 161 22.91 14.15 -11.46
N ARG A 162 23.52 12.95 -11.53
CA ARG A 162 23.14 11.79 -10.72
C ARG A 162 23.11 12.09 -9.22
N ARG A 163 24.11 12.85 -8.70
CA ARG A 163 24.18 13.18 -7.27
C ARG A 163 22.96 14.00 -6.82
N GLN A 164 22.51 14.92 -7.65
CA GLN A 164 21.31 15.71 -7.38
C GLN A 164 20.06 14.84 -7.49
N ARG A 165 19.96 13.98 -8.54
CA ARG A 165 18.83 13.04 -8.69
C ARG A 165 18.66 12.10 -7.50
N MET A 166 19.77 11.65 -6.89
CA MET A 166 19.69 10.83 -5.67
C MET A 166 18.98 11.56 -4.52
N VAL A 167 19.22 12.87 -4.33
CA VAL A 167 18.57 13.66 -3.29
C VAL A 167 17.11 13.98 -3.64
N TYR A 168 16.84 14.44 -4.85
CA TYR A 168 15.47 14.71 -5.31
C TYR A 168 14.62 13.45 -5.35
N GLY A 169 15.16 12.34 -5.82
CA GLY A 169 14.50 11.04 -5.84
C GLY A 169 14.18 10.54 -4.43
N SER A 170 15.05 10.79 -3.46
CA SER A 170 14.77 10.48 -2.06
C SER A 170 13.64 11.33 -1.48
N ALA A 171 13.55 12.60 -1.86
CA ALA A 171 12.43 13.46 -1.46
C ALA A 171 11.11 13.02 -2.13
N ILE A 172 11.15 12.59 -3.39
CA ILE A 172 10.02 11.97 -4.08
C ILE A 172 9.57 10.72 -3.33
N LEU A 173 10.50 9.82 -2.96
CA LEU A 173 10.17 8.59 -2.23
C LEU A 173 9.46 8.88 -0.91
N VAL A 174 10.03 9.75 -0.07
CA VAL A 174 9.45 10.10 1.23
C VAL A 174 8.08 10.77 1.05
N ALA A 175 7.95 11.66 0.07
CA ALA A 175 6.69 12.32 -0.24
C ALA A 175 5.62 11.34 -0.73
N ALA A 176 5.99 10.37 -1.58
CA ALA A 176 5.07 9.36 -2.10
C ALA A 176 4.59 8.41 -1.00
N ASN A 177 5.49 7.91 -0.16
CA ASN A 177 5.11 7.01 0.92
C ASN A 177 4.23 7.72 1.98
N CYS A 178 4.58 8.96 2.37
CA CYS A 178 3.77 9.73 3.33
C CYS A 178 2.42 10.16 2.73
N GLY A 179 2.37 10.54 1.46
CA GLY A 179 1.12 10.87 0.77
C GLY A 179 0.21 9.64 0.61
N GLY A 180 0.78 8.50 0.21
CA GLY A 180 0.05 7.24 0.06
C GLY A 180 -0.52 6.72 1.38
N ALA A 181 0.19 6.87 2.48
CA ALA A 181 -0.30 6.45 3.79
C ALA A 181 -1.36 7.37 4.41
N LEU A 182 -1.58 8.56 3.84
CA LEU A 182 -2.58 9.49 4.33
C LEU A 182 -4.01 9.03 4.04
N THR A 183 -4.22 8.26 3.00
CA THR A 183 -5.55 7.79 2.61
C THR A 183 -5.60 6.28 2.50
N VAL A 184 -6.79 5.73 2.65
CA VAL A 184 -7.01 4.28 2.51
C VAL A 184 -6.82 3.75 1.08
N ILE A 185 -6.78 4.64 0.08
CA ILE A 185 -6.63 4.28 -1.35
C ILE A 185 -5.22 4.52 -1.89
N GLY A 186 -4.37 5.25 -1.15
CA GLY A 186 -3.03 5.64 -1.61
C GLY A 186 -1.97 4.55 -1.46
N ASN A 187 -2.25 3.49 -0.71
CA ASN A 187 -1.38 2.32 -0.59
C ASN A 187 -2.19 1.04 -0.27
N PRO A 188 -1.62 -0.15 -0.54
CA PRO A 188 -2.31 -1.42 -0.28
C PRO A 188 -2.62 -1.67 1.21
N GLU A 189 -1.79 -1.19 2.12
CA GLU A 189 -1.96 -1.36 3.58
C GLU A 189 -3.25 -0.67 4.06
N GLY A 190 -3.46 0.57 3.65
CA GLY A 190 -4.67 1.33 3.96
C GLY A 190 -5.93 0.67 3.38
N LEU A 191 -5.81 0.15 2.15
CA LEU A 191 -6.92 -0.54 1.48
C LEU A 191 -7.34 -1.81 2.23
N VAL A 192 -6.37 -2.60 2.73
CA VAL A 192 -6.67 -3.81 3.54
C VAL A 192 -7.42 -3.43 4.81
N LEU A 193 -6.96 -2.41 5.54
CA LEU A 193 -7.62 -1.93 6.75
C LEU A 193 -9.05 -1.45 6.48
N TRP A 194 -9.25 -0.74 5.39
CA TRP A 194 -10.58 -0.27 5.02
C TRP A 194 -11.51 -1.41 4.60
N ASN A 195 -11.02 -2.33 3.77
CA ASN A 195 -11.80 -3.47 3.31
C ASN A 195 -12.15 -4.46 4.44
N SER A 196 -11.30 -4.56 5.46
CA SER A 196 -11.56 -5.37 6.67
C SER A 196 -12.49 -4.69 7.67
N GLY A 197 -12.90 -3.43 7.44
CA GLY A 197 -13.71 -2.65 8.38
C GLY A 197 -12.93 -2.12 9.59
N ALA A 198 -11.61 -2.27 9.61
CA ALA A 198 -10.75 -1.78 10.71
C ALA A 198 -10.72 -0.25 10.80
N VAL A 199 -10.87 0.44 9.66
CA VAL A 199 -10.89 1.90 9.60
C VAL A 199 -11.94 2.41 8.62
N THR A 200 -12.45 3.62 8.87
CA THR A 200 -13.22 4.39 7.90
C THR A 200 -12.30 5.37 7.19
N ALA A 201 -12.55 5.63 5.90
CA ALA A 201 -11.66 6.47 5.07
C ALA A 201 -11.45 7.87 5.65
N THR A 202 -12.51 8.48 6.20
CA THR A 202 -12.47 9.85 6.74
C THR A 202 -11.64 9.92 8.02
N VAL A 203 -11.93 9.05 9.00
CA VAL A 203 -11.22 9.05 10.29
C VAL A 203 -9.75 8.70 10.10
N PHE A 204 -9.45 7.72 9.26
CA PHE A 204 -8.08 7.32 8.94
C PHE A 204 -7.27 8.49 8.38
N SER A 205 -7.80 9.15 7.33
CA SER A 205 -7.12 10.29 6.70
C SER A 205 -6.93 11.47 7.65
N PHE A 206 -7.93 11.76 8.47
CA PHE A 206 -7.86 12.87 9.42
C PHE A 206 -6.83 12.62 10.53
N SER A 207 -6.82 11.41 11.08
CA SER A 207 -5.88 11.02 12.15
C SER A 207 -4.43 11.02 11.70
N LEU A 208 -4.16 10.60 10.45
CA LEU A 208 -2.81 10.52 9.90
C LEU A 208 -2.33 11.81 9.22
N LEU A 209 -3.19 12.82 9.04
CA LEU A 209 -2.84 14.05 8.33
C LEU A 209 -1.60 14.74 8.94
N LEU A 210 -1.65 15.11 10.19
CA LEU A 210 -0.54 15.81 10.85
C LEU A 210 0.71 14.92 11.01
N PRO A 211 0.61 13.65 11.42
CA PRO A 211 1.74 12.72 11.46
C PRO A 211 2.43 12.56 10.10
N CYS A 212 1.70 12.33 9.02
CA CYS A 212 2.26 12.18 7.68
C CYS A 212 2.89 13.47 7.16
N LEU A 213 2.28 14.63 7.44
CA LEU A 213 2.88 15.93 7.12
C LEU A 213 4.22 16.13 7.83
N ALA A 214 4.32 15.82 9.11
CA ALA A 214 5.58 15.93 9.85
C ALA A 214 6.65 14.96 9.30
N ALA A 215 6.26 13.69 9.05
CA ALA A 215 7.14 12.66 8.50
C ALA A 215 7.67 13.02 7.10
N TRP A 216 6.97 13.85 6.34
CA TRP A 216 7.38 14.33 5.03
C TRP A 216 8.14 15.65 5.06
N LEU A 217 7.61 16.68 5.77
CA LEU A 217 8.16 18.04 5.78
C LEU A 217 9.55 18.09 6.43
N ILE A 218 9.74 17.42 7.58
CA ILE A 218 11.00 17.47 8.32
C ILE A 218 12.16 16.88 7.51
N PRO A 219 12.08 15.68 6.94
CA PRO A 219 13.15 15.15 6.08
C PRO A 219 13.40 16.02 4.85
N THR A 220 12.35 16.55 4.23
CA THR A 220 12.47 17.42 3.04
C THR A 220 13.24 18.71 3.36
N LEU A 221 12.94 19.34 4.50
CA LEU A 221 13.69 20.52 5.00
C LEU A 221 15.17 20.19 5.24
N LEU A 222 15.47 19.03 5.82
CA LEU A 222 16.84 18.60 6.08
C LEU A 222 17.58 18.21 4.78
N MET A 223 16.89 17.65 3.79
CA MET A 223 17.45 17.34 2.47
C MET A 223 17.77 18.58 1.65
N GLN A 224 17.00 19.66 1.83
CA GLN A 224 17.23 20.93 1.16
C GLN A 224 18.68 21.46 1.34
N ARG A 225 19.29 21.22 2.51
CA ARG A 225 20.67 21.63 2.82
C ARG A 225 21.75 20.86 2.07
N MET A 226 21.39 19.76 1.42
CA MET A 226 22.33 18.91 0.66
C MET A 226 22.47 19.34 -0.80
N LEU A 227 21.62 20.24 -1.27
CA LEU A 227 21.54 20.67 -2.66
C LEU A 227 22.29 22.00 -2.87
N PRO A 228 22.95 22.18 -4.05
CA PRO A 228 23.52 23.46 -4.43
C PRO A 228 22.43 24.51 -4.64
N GLU A 229 22.77 25.78 -4.67
CA GLU A 229 21.79 26.85 -4.86
C GLU A 229 21.08 26.80 -6.21
N ARG A 230 21.80 26.38 -7.27
CA ARG A 230 21.28 26.32 -8.63
C ARG A 230 21.32 24.89 -9.17
N VAL A 231 20.28 24.51 -9.90
CA VAL A 231 20.19 23.26 -10.63
C VAL A 231 20.67 23.51 -12.05
N GLU A 232 21.57 22.64 -12.53
CA GLU A 232 21.84 22.50 -13.95
C GLU A 232 20.71 21.65 -14.54
N THR A 233 19.87 22.28 -15.36
CA THR A 233 18.76 21.60 -16.04
C THR A 233 19.07 21.46 -17.50
N GLU A 234 19.15 20.26 -17.99
CA GLU A 234 19.13 19.95 -19.42
C GLU A 234 17.71 19.51 -19.78
N TRP A 235 17.07 20.32 -20.60
CA TRP A 235 15.76 19.96 -21.13
C TRP A 235 15.97 19.02 -22.31
N ILE A 236 16.13 17.73 -22.02
CA ILE A 236 16.09 16.71 -23.06
C ILE A 236 14.63 16.65 -23.52
N VAL A 237 14.42 17.03 -24.77
CA VAL A 237 13.14 16.79 -25.46
C VAL A 237 13.05 15.28 -25.65
N MET A 238 12.62 14.56 -24.62
CA MET A 238 12.17 13.20 -24.83
C MET A 238 10.85 13.29 -25.59
N PRO A 239 10.68 12.54 -26.70
CA PRO A 239 9.38 12.44 -27.34
C PRO A 239 8.38 11.93 -26.29
N PHE A 240 7.48 12.83 -25.90
CA PHE A 240 6.50 12.54 -24.87
C PHE A 240 5.43 11.64 -25.42
N ARG A 241 4.98 10.68 -24.61
CA ARG A 241 3.79 9.90 -24.88
C ARG A 241 2.54 10.77 -25.13
N GLY A 242 2.51 11.99 -24.57
CA GLY A 242 1.42 12.93 -24.77
C GLY A 242 1.48 13.79 -26.03
N ASP A 243 2.64 13.89 -26.69
CA ASP A 243 2.76 14.69 -27.93
C ASP A 243 2.09 14.00 -29.12
N ASP A 244 1.96 12.68 -29.09
CA ASP A 244 1.22 11.90 -30.10
C ASP A 244 -0.30 11.90 -29.87
N THR A 245 -0.76 12.29 -28.69
CA THR A 245 -2.19 12.45 -28.42
C THR A 245 -2.63 13.85 -28.88
N ARG A 246 -3.49 13.93 -29.89
CA ARG A 246 -4.11 15.19 -30.34
C ARG A 246 -5.15 15.73 -29.34
N LEU A 247 -5.02 15.38 -28.07
CA LEU A 247 -5.95 15.80 -27.03
C LEU A 247 -5.74 17.27 -26.65
N ASN A 248 -6.83 18.03 -26.66
CA ASN A 248 -6.84 19.41 -26.19
C ASN A 248 -6.63 19.46 -24.67
N LYS A 249 -6.14 20.60 -24.15
CA LYS A 249 -5.96 20.84 -22.70
C LYS A 249 -7.24 20.55 -21.90
N TRP A 250 -8.41 20.92 -22.42
CA TRP A 250 -9.70 20.66 -21.80
C TRP A 250 -10.06 19.18 -21.74
N GLN A 251 -9.72 18.41 -22.76
CA GLN A 251 -9.94 16.96 -22.78
C GLN A 251 -9.05 16.26 -21.74
N ARG A 252 -7.77 16.65 -21.64
CA ARG A 252 -6.86 16.14 -20.61
C ARG A 252 -7.32 16.49 -19.20
N LEU A 253 -7.81 17.74 -19.01
CA LEU A 253 -8.36 18.16 -17.72
C LEU A 253 -9.64 17.37 -17.37
N LEU A 254 -10.53 17.13 -18.34
CA LEU A 254 -11.74 16.32 -18.14
C LEU A 254 -11.37 14.88 -17.75
N MET A 255 -10.43 14.27 -18.46
CA MET A 255 -9.97 12.91 -18.13
C MET A 255 -9.36 12.85 -16.72
N LEU A 256 -8.55 13.84 -16.34
CA LEU A 256 -7.97 13.95 -15.02
C LEU A 256 -9.06 14.12 -13.93
N LEU A 257 -10.08 14.94 -14.21
CA LEU A 257 -11.21 15.12 -13.30
C LEU A 257 -12.04 13.82 -13.16
N VAL A 258 -12.30 13.12 -14.25
CA VAL A 258 -13.01 11.83 -14.21
C VAL A 258 -12.19 10.77 -13.47
N GLY A 259 -10.89 10.65 -13.75
CA GLY A 259 -10.03 9.66 -13.12
C GLY A 259 -9.79 9.98 -11.63
N ILE A 260 -9.16 11.11 -11.33
CA ILE A 260 -8.83 11.49 -9.94
C ILE A 260 -10.09 11.83 -9.14
N GLY A 261 -10.99 12.63 -9.69
CA GLY A 261 -12.27 12.96 -9.04
C GLY A 261 -13.13 11.72 -8.78
N GLY A 262 -13.12 10.76 -9.72
CA GLY A 262 -13.77 9.46 -9.56
C GLY A 262 -13.19 8.65 -8.40
N LEU A 263 -11.86 8.63 -8.22
CA LEU A 263 -11.22 7.96 -7.09
C LEU A 263 -11.66 8.57 -5.74
N TRP A 264 -11.82 9.88 -5.67
CA TRP A 264 -12.36 10.56 -4.47
C TRP A 264 -13.82 10.19 -4.19
N PHE A 265 -14.56 9.79 -5.19
CA PHE A 265 -15.96 9.37 -5.04
C PHE A 265 -16.09 7.96 -4.45
N ILE A 266 -15.05 7.12 -4.50
CA ILE A 266 -15.14 5.72 -4.05
C ILE A 266 -15.54 5.59 -2.57
N PRO A 267 -14.96 6.34 -1.60
CA PRO A 267 -15.42 6.28 -0.22
C PRO A 267 -16.88 6.68 -0.04
N THR A 268 -17.33 7.69 -0.76
CA THR A 268 -18.77 8.12 -0.77
C THR A 268 -19.65 7.02 -1.35
N PHE A 269 -19.24 6.41 -2.46
CA PHE A 269 -19.94 5.27 -3.07
C PHE A 269 -20.07 4.10 -2.07
N HIS A 270 -18.96 3.72 -1.40
CA HIS A 270 -18.98 2.66 -0.38
C HIS A 270 -19.92 3.00 0.79
N ASN A 271 -19.90 4.23 1.29
CA ASN A 271 -20.74 4.65 2.39
C ASN A 271 -22.24 4.61 2.05
N ILE A 272 -22.61 4.96 0.82
CA ILE A 272 -24.01 4.96 0.36
C ILE A 272 -24.48 3.54 0.05
N THR A 273 -23.70 2.78 -0.71
CA THR A 273 -24.12 1.47 -1.25
C THR A 273 -23.80 0.30 -0.34
N LYS A 274 -22.86 0.46 0.59
CA LYS A 274 -22.26 -0.62 1.41
C LYS A 274 -21.57 -1.71 0.56
N LEU A 275 -21.42 -1.49 -0.75
CA LEU A 275 -20.67 -2.41 -1.62
C LEU A 275 -19.17 -2.22 -1.44
N SER A 276 -18.42 -3.30 -1.69
CA SER A 276 -16.96 -3.25 -1.58
C SER A 276 -16.33 -2.17 -2.47
N PRO A 277 -15.30 -1.47 -2.00
CA PRO A 277 -14.64 -0.37 -2.72
C PRO A 277 -14.17 -0.69 -4.14
N PHE A 278 -13.84 -1.96 -4.43
CA PHE A 278 -13.36 -2.36 -5.76
C PHE A 278 -14.40 -2.12 -6.86
N LEU A 279 -15.70 -2.26 -6.56
CA LEU A 279 -16.76 -1.96 -7.52
C LEU A 279 -16.80 -0.49 -7.89
N GLY A 280 -16.58 0.40 -6.91
CA GLY A 280 -16.44 1.83 -7.17
C GLY A 280 -15.26 2.14 -8.08
N ALA A 281 -14.11 1.49 -7.84
CA ALA A 281 -12.91 1.64 -8.67
C ALA A 281 -13.13 1.14 -10.10
N LEU A 282 -13.79 -0.01 -10.29
CA LEU A 282 -14.16 -0.53 -11.61
C LEU A 282 -15.16 0.38 -12.34
N CYS A 283 -16.10 0.98 -11.63
CA CYS A 283 -17.02 1.96 -12.20
C CYS A 283 -16.27 3.18 -12.74
N VAL A 284 -15.38 3.76 -11.95
CA VAL A 284 -14.53 4.88 -12.37
C VAL A 284 -13.66 4.50 -13.58
N LEU A 285 -13.04 3.32 -13.54
CA LEU A 285 -12.27 2.80 -14.67
C LEU A 285 -13.09 2.69 -15.92
N SER A 286 -14.30 2.12 -15.85
CA SER A 286 -15.17 1.94 -17.01
C SER A 286 -15.54 3.27 -17.66
N VAL A 287 -15.92 4.26 -16.85
CA VAL A 287 -16.25 5.62 -17.34
C VAL A 287 -15.03 6.27 -17.98
N LEU A 288 -13.87 6.24 -17.31
CA LEU A 288 -12.64 6.81 -17.85
C LEU A 288 -12.22 6.12 -19.15
N TRP A 289 -12.36 4.80 -19.22
CA TRP A 289 -12.03 4.04 -20.43
C TRP A 289 -12.91 4.43 -21.61
N ILE A 290 -14.21 4.54 -21.40
CA ILE A 290 -15.16 5.01 -22.42
C ILE A 290 -14.79 6.43 -22.89
N VAL A 291 -14.53 7.35 -21.96
CA VAL A 291 -14.09 8.72 -22.29
C VAL A 291 -12.79 8.70 -23.10
N ASN A 292 -11.84 7.86 -22.70
CA ASN A 292 -10.58 7.68 -23.42
C ASN A 292 -10.79 7.20 -24.87
N GLU A 293 -11.64 6.21 -25.08
CA GLU A 293 -11.95 5.71 -26.44
C GLU A 293 -12.64 6.75 -27.31
N ILE A 294 -13.61 7.49 -26.75
CA ILE A 294 -14.30 8.56 -27.47
C ILE A 294 -13.31 9.64 -27.92
N PHE A 295 -12.39 10.07 -27.07
CA PHE A 295 -11.43 11.10 -27.38
C PHE A 295 -10.34 10.64 -28.36
N ASN A 296 -9.92 9.38 -28.28
CA ASN A 296 -8.89 8.81 -29.13
C ASN A 296 -9.43 8.08 -30.38
N ARG A 297 -10.72 8.19 -30.67
CA ARG A 297 -11.40 7.47 -31.77
C ARG A 297 -10.77 7.64 -33.15
N LYS A 298 -10.09 8.77 -33.41
CA LYS A 298 -9.38 9.05 -34.67
C LYS A 298 -7.97 8.42 -34.75
N LEU A 299 -7.46 7.88 -33.65
CA LEU A 299 -6.09 7.33 -33.51
C LEU A 299 -6.08 5.80 -33.45
N MET A 300 -7.24 5.14 -33.61
CA MET A 300 -7.36 3.68 -33.58
C MET A 300 -6.89 3.00 -34.89
N ASN A 301 -5.77 3.42 -35.46
CA ASN A 301 -5.05 2.59 -36.40
C ASN A 301 -4.21 1.58 -35.60
N MET A 302 -4.38 0.28 -35.88
CA MET A 302 -3.77 -0.82 -35.12
C MET A 302 -2.24 -0.70 -35.00
N ASP A 303 -1.55 -0.11 -35.95
CA ASP A 303 -0.09 0.09 -35.94
C ASP A 303 0.34 1.09 -34.86
N ALA A 304 -0.43 2.16 -34.61
CA ALA A 304 -0.13 3.13 -33.56
C ALA A 304 -0.41 2.58 -32.13
N MET A 305 -1.30 1.60 -32.00
CA MET A 305 -1.56 0.90 -30.73
C MET A 305 -0.39 0.01 -30.30
N VAL A 306 0.33 -0.59 -31.27
CA VAL A 306 1.50 -1.45 -31.01
C VAL A 306 2.71 -0.62 -30.60
N GLU A 307 2.89 0.59 -31.13
CA GLU A 307 3.97 1.52 -30.76
C GLU A 307 3.78 2.18 -29.39
N ARG A 308 2.55 2.30 -28.91
CA ARG A 308 2.21 2.88 -27.58
C ARG A 308 2.45 1.91 -26.42
N ARG A 309 3.50 1.12 -26.51
CA ARG A 309 3.84 0.21 -25.41
C ARG A 309 4.26 1.02 -24.20
N THR A 310 3.43 0.92 -23.14
CA THR A 310 3.81 1.26 -21.77
C THR A 310 5.23 0.74 -21.53
N PRO A 311 6.14 1.50 -20.94
CA PRO A 311 7.46 0.95 -20.65
C PRO A 311 7.25 -0.42 -19.99
N ARG A 312 7.82 -1.47 -20.59
CA ARG A 312 7.71 -2.87 -20.11
C ARG A 312 8.00 -2.99 -18.60
N VAL A 313 8.79 -2.06 -18.09
CA VAL A 313 9.15 -1.97 -16.66
C VAL A 313 7.94 -1.63 -15.78
N LEU A 314 7.03 -0.72 -16.21
CA LEU A 314 5.82 -0.36 -15.46
C LEU A 314 4.80 -1.49 -15.48
N GLN A 315 4.53 -2.08 -16.63
CA GLN A 315 3.61 -3.23 -16.74
C GLN A 315 4.10 -4.41 -15.89
N TYR A 316 5.40 -4.71 -15.94
CA TYR A 316 5.98 -5.78 -15.16
C TYR A 316 5.92 -5.49 -13.66
N GLY A 317 6.18 -4.24 -13.24
CA GLY A 317 6.09 -3.81 -11.83
C GLY A 317 4.68 -3.91 -11.26
N VAL A 318 3.67 -3.51 -12.01
CA VAL A 318 2.25 -3.58 -11.62
C VAL A 318 1.81 -5.03 -11.39
N ILE A 319 2.08 -5.90 -12.36
CA ILE A 319 1.72 -7.33 -12.24
C ILE A 319 2.42 -7.97 -11.05
N GLN A 320 3.72 -7.70 -10.85
CA GLN A 320 4.47 -8.22 -9.71
C GLN A 320 3.89 -7.75 -8.37
N MET A 321 3.49 -6.47 -8.27
CA MET A 321 2.88 -5.94 -7.07
C MET A 321 1.54 -6.62 -6.75
N ILE A 322 0.67 -6.76 -7.75
CA ILE A 322 -0.62 -7.44 -7.59
C ILE A 322 -0.44 -8.89 -7.14
N LEU A 323 0.47 -9.61 -7.78
CA LEU A 323 0.79 -11.00 -7.42
C LEU A 323 1.42 -11.10 -6.03
N PHE A 324 2.26 -10.15 -5.66
CA PHE A 324 2.84 -10.07 -4.32
C PHE A 324 1.77 -9.86 -3.25
N VAL A 325 0.87 -8.90 -3.46
CA VAL A 325 -0.24 -8.61 -2.55
C VAL A 325 -1.13 -9.85 -2.38
N MET A 326 -1.53 -10.49 -3.50
CA MET A 326 -2.32 -11.72 -3.47
C MET A 326 -1.63 -12.82 -2.67
N GLY A 327 -0.35 -13.07 -2.96
CA GLY A 327 0.44 -14.10 -2.30
C GLY A 327 0.58 -13.85 -0.80
N MET A 328 0.83 -12.60 -0.39
CA MET A 328 0.95 -12.24 1.04
C MET A 328 -0.36 -12.38 1.80
N ILE A 329 -1.48 -11.95 1.23
CA ILE A 329 -2.80 -12.10 1.87
C ILE A 329 -3.10 -13.60 2.10
N LEU A 330 -2.79 -14.46 1.12
CA LEU A 330 -2.96 -15.91 1.26
C LEU A 330 -1.99 -16.51 2.28
N ALA A 331 -0.71 -16.09 2.27
CA ALA A 331 0.30 -16.63 3.17
C ALA A 331 0.05 -16.23 4.64
N VAL A 332 -0.29 -14.97 4.89
CA VAL A 332 -0.64 -14.51 6.24
C VAL A 332 -2.01 -15.07 6.66
N GLY A 333 -2.96 -15.14 5.73
CA GLY A 333 -4.29 -15.72 5.99
C GLY A 333 -4.22 -17.14 6.48
N VAL A 334 -3.42 -18.01 5.85
CA VAL A 334 -3.30 -19.40 6.31
C VAL A 334 -2.64 -19.52 7.69
N VAL A 335 -1.68 -18.66 8.02
CA VAL A 335 -1.06 -18.64 9.36
C VAL A 335 -2.07 -18.16 10.41
N LYS A 336 -2.93 -17.19 10.07
CA LYS A 336 -4.02 -16.76 10.96
C LYS A 336 -4.97 -17.91 11.29
N GLU A 337 -5.37 -18.68 10.29
CA GLU A 337 -6.27 -19.83 10.46
C GLU A 337 -5.65 -21.00 11.28
N THR A 338 -4.33 -21.01 11.50
CA THR A 338 -3.66 -21.97 12.39
C THR A 338 -3.67 -21.56 13.87
N GLY A 339 -4.18 -20.38 14.23
CA GLY A 339 -4.11 -19.83 15.59
C GLY A 339 -2.75 -19.26 15.99
N ALA A 340 -1.71 -19.34 15.12
CA ALA A 340 -0.35 -18.95 15.48
C ALA A 340 -0.20 -17.46 15.83
N PHE A 341 -1.02 -16.59 15.25
CA PHE A 341 -1.00 -15.16 15.59
C PHE A 341 -1.62 -14.89 16.96
N TYR A 342 -2.62 -15.66 17.38
CA TYR A 342 -3.19 -15.58 18.71
C TYR A 342 -2.16 -15.99 19.78
N ASP A 343 -1.45 -17.10 19.56
CA ASP A 343 -0.37 -17.54 20.43
C ASP A 343 0.74 -16.51 20.53
N LEU A 344 1.11 -15.89 19.40
CA LEU A 344 2.14 -14.84 19.34
C LEU A 344 1.70 -13.60 20.10
N SER A 345 0.47 -13.15 19.94
CA SER A 345 -0.06 -11.97 20.64
C SER A 345 -0.12 -12.20 22.16
N SER A 346 -0.51 -13.39 22.58
CA SER A 346 -0.53 -13.77 24.02
C SER A 346 0.88 -13.82 24.61
N TRP A 347 1.86 -14.35 23.86
CA TRP A 347 3.26 -14.36 24.26
C TRP A 347 3.87 -12.95 24.39
N MET A 348 3.46 -12.02 23.52
CA MET A 348 3.88 -10.62 23.59
C MET A 348 3.29 -9.84 24.78
N GLY A 349 2.47 -10.51 25.61
CA GLY A 349 1.89 -9.93 26.82
C GLY A 349 0.85 -8.84 26.55
N THR A 350 0.21 -8.89 25.41
CA THR A 350 -0.91 -8.00 25.06
C THR A 350 -2.21 -8.62 25.58
N SER A 351 -2.54 -8.30 26.81
CA SER A 351 -3.91 -8.51 27.28
C SER A 351 -4.82 -7.39 26.76
N GLU A 352 -6.09 -7.68 26.56
CA GLU A 352 -7.10 -6.67 26.19
C GLU A 352 -7.18 -5.53 27.23
N GLU A 353 -6.80 -5.80 28.47
CA GLU A 353 -6.77 -4.83 29.58
C GLU A 353 -5.60 -3.83 29.48
N HIS A 354 -4.45 -4.23 28.89
CA HIS A 354 -3.24 -3.39 28.78
C HIS A 354 -2.60 -3.50 27.40
N PRO A 355 -3.24 -3.01 26.33
CA PRO A 355 -2.70 -3.10 24.98
C PRO A 355 -1.47 -2.21 24.81
N ASN A 356 -0.33 -2.82 24.49
CA ASN A 356 0.93 -2.10 24.28
C ASN A 356 1.08 -1.60 22.83
N VAL A 357 0.08 -0.80 22.37
CA VAL A 357 -0.04 -0.33 20.98
C VAL A 357 1.24 0.34 20.46
N TRP A 358 1.87 1.15 21.31
CA TRP A 358 3.09 1.88 20.92
C TRP A 358 4.29 0.96 20.72
N LEU A 359 4.43 -0.09 21.54
CA LEU A 359 5.47 -1.10 21.36
C LEU A 359 5.28 -1.85 20.06
N HIS A 360 4.06 -2.28 19.76
CA HIS A 360 3.72 -2.93 18.48
C HIS A 360 4.01 -2.00 17.30
N GLY A 361 3.64 -0.72 17.39
CA GLY A 361 3.94 0.27 16.37
C GLY A 361 5.43 0.42 16.12
N VAL A 362 6.23 0.57 17.18
CA VAL A 362 7.69 0.67 17.05
C VAL A 362 8.29 -0.62 16.49
N ALA A 363 7.83 -1.78 16.95
CA ALA A 363 8.28 -3.07 16.42
C ALA A 363 7.95 -3.23 14.93
N ALA A 364 6.73 -2.88 14.51
CA ALA A 364 6.31 -2.86 13.12
C ALA A 364 7.17 -1.88 12.29
N GLY A 365 7.42 -0.68 12.80
CA GLY A 365 8.27 0.30 12.13
C GLY A 365 9.71 -0.18 11.94
N VAL A 366 10.30 -0.80 12.97
CA VAL A 366 11.66 -1.37 12.89
C VAL A 366 11.71 -2.53 11.89
N LEU A 367 10.73 -3.43 11.92
CA LEU A 367 10.64 -4.54 10.98
C LEU A 367 10.46 -4.03 9.54
N SER A 368 9.64 -3.01 9.33
CA SER A 368 9.37 -2.40 8.04
C SER A 368 10.57 -1.66 7.43
N MET A 369 11.61 -1.37 8.21
CA MET A 369 12.86 -0.85 7.64
C MET A 369 13.51 -1.85 6.67
N VAL A 370 13.34 -3.14 6.93
CA VAL A 370 14.02 -4.24 6.22
C VAL A 370 13.01 -5.06 5.39
N LEU A 371 11.89 -5.41 6.02
CA LEU A 371 10.81 -6.13 5.36
C LEU A 371 9.91 -5.14 4.62
N ASP A 372 9.29 -5.59 3.54
CA ASP A 372 8.32 -4.78 2.78
C ASP A 372 7.18 -4.27 3.67
N ASN A 373 6.77 -3.01 3.47
CA ASN A 373 5.70 -2.36 4.23
C ASN A 373 4.43 -3.22 4.23
N PHE A 374 4.00 -3.68 3.06
CA PHE A 374 2.77 -4.47 2.95
C PHE A 374 2.88 -5.80 3.72
N ALA A 375 4.01 -6.51 3.56
CA ALA A 375 4.23 -7.74 4.30
C ALA A 375 4.25 -7.51 5.83
N THR A 376 4.92 -6.44 6.28
CA THR A 376 4.94 -6.08 7.70
C THR A 376 3.54 -5.74 8.21
N ALA A 377 2.82 -4.87 7.49
CA ALA A 377 1.48 -4.47 7.85
C ALA A 377 0.54 -5.68 7.99
N MET A 378 0.53 -6.57 7.00
CA MET A 378 -0.32 -7.78 7.01
C MET A 378 -0.08 -8.66 8.23
N ASN A 379 1.19 -8.87 8.63
CA ASN A 379 1.50 -9.65 9.82
C ASN A 379 0.95 -8.99 11.10
N PHE A 380 1.15 -7.68 11.26
CA PHE A 380 0.63 -6.98 12.44
C PHE A 380 -0.89 -6.81 12.45
N PHE A 381 -1.53 -6.60 11.28
CA PHE A 381 -2.99 -6.53 11.20
C PHE A 381 -3.67 -7.87 11.53
N SER A 382 -2.96 -8.98 11.35
CA SER A 382 -3.47 -10.33 11.62
C SER A 382 -3.28 -10.77 13.08
N LEU A 383 -2.55 -10.01 13.91
CA LEU A 383 -2.36 -10.30 15.34
C LEU A 383 -3.66 -10.13 16.14
N HIS A 384 -4.55 -9.25 15.71
CA HIS A 384 -5.80 -8.94 16.39
C HIS A 384 -6.96 -8.90 15.40
N ASP A 385 -8.14 -9.27 15.88
CA ASP A 385 -9.37 -9.14 15.11
C ASP A 385 -9.98 -7.74 15.27
N VAL A 386 -10.67 -7.30 14.23
CA VAL A 386 -11.41 -6.01 14.27
C VAL A 386 -12.69 -6.23 15.06
N MET A 387 -12.86 -5.52 16.15
CA MET A 387 -14.07 -5.58 16.96
C MET A 387 -15.11 -4.59 16.41
N GLY A 388 -16.18 -5.10 15.81
CA GLY A 388 -17.30 -4.31 15.28
C GLY A 388 -18.46 -4.18 16.26
N LEU A 389 -19.29 -3.15 16.09
CA LEU A 389 -20.58 -3.01 16.81
C LEU A 389 -21.46 -4.24 16.48
N GLY A 390 -21.76 -5.06 17.48
CA GLY A 390 -22.54 -6.30 17.32
C GLY A 390 -21.72 -7.58 17.46
N ASP A 391 -20.41 -7.48 17.61
CA ASP A 391 -19.57 -8.60 17.99
C ASP A 391 -19.81 -8.96 19.46
N PRO A 392 -20.00 -10.25 19.82
CA PRO A 392 -20.15 -10.67 21.24
C PRO A 392 -18.95 -10.29 22.12
N THR A 393 -17.76 -10.11 21.50
CA THR A 393 -16.51 -9.71 22.17
C THR A 393 -16.30 -8.20 22.17
N TYR A 394 -17.28 -7.40 21.70
CA TYR A 394 -17.14 -5.95 21.63
C TYR A 394 -16.95 -5.33 23.02
N VAL A 395 -15.79 -4.73 23.23
CA VAL A 395 -15.47 -3.94 24.42
C VAL A 395 -15.51 -2.47 24.05
N MET A 396 -16.34 -1.70 24.73
CA MET A 396 -16.42 -0.25 24.52
C MET A 396 -15.03 0.37 24.79
N ASP A 397 -14.54 1.20 23.88
CA ASP A 397 -13.21 1.84 23.97
C ASP A 397 -11.99 0.94 23.75
N SER A 398 -12.14 -0.28 23.24
CA SER A 398 -11.01 -1.09 22.83
C SER A 398 -10.22 -0.41 21.70
N VAL A 399 -8.89 -0.48 21.77
CA VAL A 399 -8.00 0.04 20.72
C VAL A 399 -8.08 -0.76 19.43
N TYR A 400 -8.73 -1.93 19.46
CA TYR A 400 -8.94 -2.84 18.32
C TYR A 400 -10.31 -2.65 17.64
N ASN A 401 -11.14 -1.74 18.16
CA ASN A 401 -12.40 -1.39 17.52
C ASN A 401 -12.20 -0.77 16.13
N THR A 402 -13.26 -0.71 15.35
CA THR A 402 -13.25 0.10 14.09
C THR A 402 -12.80 1.52 14.41
N ASN A 403 -11.85 2.03 13.64
CA ASN A 403 -11.13 3.30 13.86
C ASN A 403 -10.27 3.34 15.13
N GLY A 404 -9.98 2.21 15.75
CA GLY A 404 -9.13 2.12 16.93
C GLY A 404 -7.69 2.59 16.69
N LEU A 405 -7.04 2.98 17.77
CA LEU A 405 -5.68 3.52 17.73
C LEU A 405 -4.66 2.53 17.16
N TYR A 406 -4.84 1.23 17.42
CA TYR A 406 -3.93 0.18 16.97
C TYR A 406 -3.70 0.24 15.45
N TRP A 407 -4.77 0.27 14.67
CA TRP A 407 -4.72 0.27 13.21
C TRP A 407 -3.99 1.48 12.64
N GLN A 408 -4.22 2.64 13.22
CA GLN A 408 -3.59 3.89 12.81
C GLN A 408 -2.10 3.92 13.14
N VAL A 409 -1.72 3.46 14.34
CA VAL A 409 -0.32 3.42 14.79
C VAL A 409 0.49 2.43 13.94
N ILE A 410 -0.04 1.22 13.68
CA ILE A 410 0.66 0.25 12.83
C ILE A 410 0.83 0.78 11.42
N ALA A 411 -0.24 1.29 10.79
CA ALA A 411 -0.17 1.84 9.43
C ALA A 411 0.86 2.98 9.33
N TYR A 412 0.86 3.90 10.30
CA TYR A 412 1.81 4.99 10.35
C TYR A 412 3.26 4.50 10.54
N CYS A 413 3.50 3.63 11.51
CA CYS A 413 4.85 3.17 11.84
C CYS A 413 5.48 2.33 10.72
N VAL A 414 4.68 1.51 10.05
CA VAL A 414 5.12 0.74 8.88
C VAL A 414 5.57 1.67 7.75
N MET A 415 4.77 2.68 7.41
CA MET A 415 5.14 3.70 6.42
C MET A 415 6.42 4.45 6.81
N ALA A 416 6.50 4.90 8.06
CA ALA A 416 7.65 5.65 8.56
C ALA A 416 8.94 4.80 8.54
N GLY A 417 8.85 3.53 8.95
CA GLY A 417 9.94 2.56 8.91
C GLY A 417 10.47 2.32 7.50
N GLY A 418 9.59 2.12 6.53
CA GLY A 418 9.95 1.90 5.13
C GLY A 418 10.75 3.03 4.49
N ASN A 419 10.62 4.25 5.00
CA ASN A 419 11.39 5.41 4.55
C ASN A 419 12.85 5.44 5.06
N VAL A 420 13.20 4.66 6.09
CA VAL A 420 14.52 4.77 6.77
C VAL A 420 15.64 4.13 5.96
N LEU A 421 15.46 2.90 5.49
CA LEU A 421 16.47 2.20 4.69
C LEU A 421 16.20 2.27 3.19
N GLY A 422 14.97 2.60 2.78
CA GLY A 422 14.54 2.66 1.39
C GLY A 422 14.41 1.28 0.70
N ILE A 423 14.78 0.18 1.38
CA ILE A 423 14.56 -1.18 0.89
C ILE A 423 13.24 -1.77 1.38
N GLY A 424 12.68 -1.24 2.47
CA GLY A 424 11.39 -1.65 3.03
C GLY A 424 10.19 -1.25 2.18
N THR A 425 10.37 -0.60 1.03
CA THR A 425 9.28 -0.27 0.11
C THR A 425 9.63 -0.59 -1.33
N ILE A 426 8.64 -1.01 -2.12
CA ILE A 426 8.82 -1.25 -3.56
C ILE A 426 9.26 0.04 -4.27
N SER A 427 8.68 1.17 -3.85
CA SER A 427 9.03 2.52 -4.34
C SER A 427 10.50 2.86 -4.09
N GLY A 428 11.02 2.53 -2.91
CA GLY A 428 12.42 2.74 -2.57
C GLY A 428 13.37 1.83 -3.35
N LEU A 429 12.97 0.59 -3.59
CA LEU A 429 13.73 -0.31 -4.46
C LEU A 429 13.77 0.19 -5.91
N ALA A 430 12.67 0.75 -6.42
CA ALA A 430 12.61 1.36 -7.74
C ALA A 430 13.61 2.54 -7.84
N LEU A 431 13.61 3.43 -6.83
CA LEU A 431 14.58 4.53 -6.74
C LEU A 431 16.03 4.02 -6.75
N MET A 432 16.32 3.02 -5.90
CA MET A 432 17.68 2.47 -5.79
C MET A 432 18.14 1.82 -7.09
N LYS A 433 17.26 1.12 -7.80
CA LYS A 433 17.56 0.51 -9.10
C LYS A 433 17.76 1.58 -10.17
N MET A 434 16.89 2.59 -10.25
CA MET A 434 16.97 3.65 -11.27
C MET A 434 18.22 4.52 -11.11
N GLU A 435 18.58 4.90 -9.90
CA GLU A 435 19.75 5.76 -9.62
C GLU A 435 21.02 4.97 -9.25
N HIS A 436 20.99 3.62 -9.34
CA HIS A 436 22.11 2.76 -8.90
C HIS A 436 22.61 3.11 -7.50
N MET A 437 21.69 3.38 -6.56
CA MET A 437 21.98 3.85 -5.23
C MET A 437 22.29 2.69 -4.29
N ARG A 438 23.32 2.83 -3.45
CA ARG A 438 23.62 1.85 -2.41
C ARG A 438 22.82 2.15 -1.16
N MET A 439 22.28 1.13 -0.49
CA MET A 439 21.54 1.25 0.77
C MET A 439 22.32 2.03 1.85
N GLY A 440 23.62 1.75 2.00
CA GLY A 440 24.45 2.47 2.98
C GLY A 440 24.58 3.97 2.71
N TRP A 441 24.60 4.39 1.43
CA TRP A 441 24.55 5.81 1.08
C TRP A 441 23.21 6.42 1.47
N PHE A 442 22.11 5.74 1.15
CA PHE A 442 20.77 6.20 1.46
C PHE A 442 20.60 6.37 2.97
N PHE A 443 20.91 5.36 3.77
CA PHE A 443 20.80 5.43 5.21
C PHE A 443 21.61 6.58 5.82
N ARG A 444 22.89 6.70 5.43
CA ARG A 444 23.80 7.74 5.97
C ARG A 444 23.36 9.16 5.61
N ASN A 445 22.75 9.38 4.45
CA ASN A 445 22.44 10.71 3.95
C ASN A 445 20.96 11.07 4.12
N ILE A 446 20.06 10.11 4.01
CA ILE A 446 18.60 10.30 3.97
C ILE A 446 17.92 9.61 5.15
N GLY A 447 18.25 8.35 5.42
CA GLY A 447 17.52 7.49 6.35
C GLY A 447 17.38 8.07 7.75
N TRP A 448 18.46 8.64 8.32
CA TRP A 448 18.35 9.27 9.63
C TRP A 448 17.43 10.50 9.64
N LYS A 449 17.32 11.23 8.51
CA LYS A 449 16.39 12.38 8.37
C LYS A 449 14.94 11.88 8.31
N ALA A 450 14.73 10.79 7.58
CA ALA A 450 13.44 10.13 7.53
C ALA A 450 13.04 9.57 8.90
N LEU A 451 13.98 9.00 9.65
CA LEU A 451 13.76 8.53 11.01
C LEU A 451 13.35 9.69 11.95
N VAL A 452 14.03 10.83 11.89
CA VAL A 452 13.67 12.01 12.69
C VAL A 452 12.25 12.49 12.35
N GLY A 453 11.91 12.56 11.06
CA GLY A 453 10.55 12.91 10.63
C GLY A 453 9.51 11.89 11.07
N GLY A 454 9.82 10.59 10.95
CA GLY A 454 8.95 9.50 11.38
C GLY A 454 8.69 9.52 12.89
N VAL A 455 9.73 9.70 13.71
CA VAL A 455 9.57 9.83 15.18
C VAL A 455 8.77 11.08 15.54
N ALA A 456 9.04 12.23 14.89
CA ALA A 456 8.26 13.44 15.13
C ALA A 456 6.77 13.25 14.82
N GLY A 457 6.43 12.60 13.71
CA GLY A 457 5.04 12.29 13.40
C GLY A 457 4.41 11.28 14.36
N LEU A 458 5.18 10.28 14.86
CA LEU A 458 4.69 9.36 15.88
C LEU A 458 4.37 10.09 17.21
N VAL A 459 5.21 11.05 17.60
CA VAL A 459 4.95 11.92 18.76
C VAL A 459 3.70 12.78 18.53
N ILE A 460 3.49 13.30 17.31
CA ILE A 460 2.28 14.05 16.97
C ILE A 460 1.04 13.14 17.06
N LEU A 461 1.12 11.92 16.55
CA LEU A 461 0.02 10.95 16.65
C LEU A 461 -0.31 10.64 18.12
N TRP A 462 0.72 10.45 18.95
CA TRP A 462 0.57 10.26 20.39
C TRP A 462 -0.07 11.47 21.07
N LEU A 463 0.40 12.68 20.76
CA LEU A 463 -0.15 13.92 21.31
C LEU A 463 -1.60 14.16 20.85
N SER A 464 -1.91 13.91 19.59
CA SER A 464 -3.27 14.08 19.07
C SER A 464 -4.25 13.15 19.77
N HIS A 465 -3.86 11.89 20.02
CA HIS A 465 -4.69 10.94 20.75
C HIS A 465 -4.84 11.31 22.22
N THR A 466 -3.78 11.80 22.89
CA THR A 466 -3.85 12.17 24.31
C THR A 466 -4.57 13.49 24.57
N LEU A 467 -4.42 14.48 23.67
CA LEU A 467 -4.99 15.83 23.84
C LEU A 467 -6.42 15.95 23.30
N MET A 468 -6.70 15.34 22.15
CA MET A 468 -8.05 15.41 21.56
C MET A 468 -9.04 14.48 22.24
N GLY A 469 -8.55 13.50 23.03
CA GLY A 469 -9.38 12.57 23.74
C GLY A 469 -10.41 11.87 22.85
N ARG A 470 -11.31 11.15 23.45
CA ARG A 470 -12.41 10.44 22.78
C ARG A 470 -13.38 11.31 21.97
N ALA A 471 -13.33 12.64 22.13
CA ALA A 471 -14.30 13.57 21.53
C ALA A 471 -14.28 13.64 20.00
N VAL A 472 -13.12 13.46 19.35
CA VAL A 472 -13.01 13.53 17.88
C VAL A 472 -13.56 12.26 17.22
N TYR A 473 -13.41 11.11 17.87
CA TYR A 473 -13.93 9.83 17.34
C TYR A 473 -15.45 9.67 17.43
N LEU A 474 -16.11 10.51 18.23
CA LEU A 474 -17.57 10.51 18.39
C LEU A 474 -18.27 11.57 17.52
N MET A 475 -17.52 12.52 16.93
CA MET A 475 -18.08 13.61 16.12
C MET A 475 -17.99 13.40 14.61
N ILE A 476 -17.31 12.35 14.15
CA ILE A 476 -17.16 11.95 12.74
C ILE A 476 -17.77 10.56 12.53
#